data_0617fb3f85aefce69d5a34e890a3cc47
#
_entry.id   0617fb3f85aefce69d5a34e890a3cc47
#
_cell.length_a   1.000
_cell.length_b   1.000
_cell.length_c   1.000
_cell.angle_alpha   90.00
_cell.angle_beta   90.00
_cell.angle_gamma   90.00
#
_symmetry.space_group_name_H-M   'P 1'
#
loop_
_entity.id
_entity.type
_entity.pdbx_description
1 polymer ?
#
loop_
_entity_poly.entity_id
_entity_poly.type
_entity_poly.pdbx_seq_one_letter_code
_entity_poly.pdbx_strand_id
1 'polypeptide(L)'
;LRWEHPEKGLVPPDYFIPVAEANGSIVEIGQWVLDQACWQAARWASEGKSLRVAVNLSAVQLRQESIVEDILGALDRHHLPAALLELEVTETSFMTNMADAIRKLNQLQQAGIVISVDDFGTGYSSLTYLKKMPVHSLKIDKQFIRDLLVNEEDTRIANIIIDLGRSLNLKVIAEGVETAEQEAYLTRRGCDIG
;
A
#
# COMPACT_ATOMS: atom_id res chain seq x y z
N LEU A 1 6.72 8.04 7.17
CA LEU A 1 7.46 9.29 6.95
C LEU A 1 6.96 10.39 7.88
N ARG A 2 7.86 11.26 8.37
CA ARG A 2 7.54 12.45 9.20
C ARG A 2 8.49 13.58 8.79
N TRP A 3 7.97 14.82 8.75
CA TRP A 3 8.77 15.99 8.41
C TRP A 3 8.93 16.89 9.63
N GLU A 4 10.16 17.01 10.11
CA GLU A 4 10.50 17.94 11.17
C GLU A 4 10.81 19.31 10.56
N HIS A 5 9.83 20.22 10.63
CA HIS A 5 9.97 21.56 10.08
C HIS A 5 10.54 22.51 11.15
N PRO A 6 11.56 23.35 10.83
CA PRO A 6 12.24 24.19 11.83
C PRO A 6 11.31 25.13 12.60
N GLU A 7 10.24 25.63 11.96
CA GLU A 7 9.31 26.58 12.57
C GLU A 7 7.97 25.95 12.98
N LYS A 8 7.54 24.88 12.31
CA LYS A 8 6.21 24.25 12.49
C LYS A 8 6.26 22.97 13.33
N GLY A 9 7.45 22.52 13.72
CA GLY A 9 7.62 21.23 14.37
C GLY A 9 7.30 20.04 13.45
N LEU A 10 6.72 19.00 14.00
CA LEU A 10 6.43 17.77 13.27
C LEU A 10 5.21 17.94 12.35
N VAL A 11 5.45 17.94 11.03
CA VAL A 11 4.40 18.06 10.00
C VAL A 11 3.98 16.64 9.56
N PRO A 12 2.69 16.31 9.64
CA PRO A 12 2.19 15.01 9.19
C PRO A 12 2.19 14.88 7.66
N PRO A 13 2.26 13.64 7.14
CA PRO A 13 2.36 13.37 5.70
C PRO A 13 1.21 13.95 4.89
N ASP A 14 0.00 13.96 5.41
CA ASP A 14 -1.21 14.46 4.74
C ASP A 14 -1.10 15.93 4.30
N TYR A 15 -0.21 16.70 4.93
CA TYR A 15 0.02 18.11 4.56
C TYR A 15 1.13 18.28 3.52
N PHE A 16 2.19 17.48 3.53
CA PHE A 16 3.32 17.72 2.65
C PHE A 16 3.38 16.76 1.44
N ILE A 17 2.81 15.56 1.54
CA ILE A 17 2.81 14.62 0.40
C ILE A 17 2.07 15.20 -0.81
N PRO A 18 0.86 15.79 -0.69
CA PRO A 18 0.20 16.40 -1.85
C PRO A 18 1.00 17.52 -2.49
N VAL A 19 1.73 18.32 -1.69
CA VAL A 19 2.62 19.37 -2.21
C VAL A 19 3.81 18.77 -2.93
N ALA A 20 4.42 17.72 -2.38
CA ALA A 20 5.52 17.00 -3.00
C ALA A 20 5.13 16.32 -4.31
N GLU A 21 3.91 15.79 -4.40
CA GLU A 21 3.36 15.24 -5.64
C GLU A 21 3.13 16.33 -6.70
N ALA A 22 2.56 17.47 -6.30
CA ALA A 22 2.27 18.59 -7.20
C ALA A 22 3.53 19.21 -7.82
N ASN A 23 4.64 19.27 -7.07
CA ASN A 23 5.92 19.84 -7.54
C ASN A 23 6.94 18.80 -8.01
N GLY A 24 6.61 17.49 -7.93
CA GLY A 24 7.45 16.38 -8.37
C GLY A 24 8.53 15.94 -7.36
N SER A 25 8.73 16.63 -6.23
CA SER A 25 9.74 16.24 -5.23
C SER A 25 9.43 14.91 -4.55
N ILE A 26 8.20 14.40 -4.68
CA ILE A 26 7.81 13.08 -4.21
C ILE A 26 8.68 11.96 -4.78
N VAL A 27 9.26 12.16 -5.98
CA VAL A 27 10.14 11.16 -6.61
C VAL A 27 11.41 10.98 -5.79
N GLU A 28 12.10 12.07 -5.44
CA GLU A 28 13.33 12.03 -4.62
C GLU A 28 13.02 11.56 -3.19
N ILE A 29 11.93 12.06 -2.60
CA ILE A 29 11.48 11.62 -1.28
C ILE A 29 11.21 10.11 -1.28
N GLY A 30 10.52 9.61 -2.31
CA GLY A 30 10.19 8.22 -2.42
C GLY A 30 11.40 7.31 -2.64
N GLN A 31 12.40 7.75 -3.41
CA GLN A 31 13.66 7.03 -3.55
C GLN A 31 14.38 6.91 -2.20
N TRP A 32 14.42 8.00 -1.43
CA TRP A 32 15.01 7.97 -0.09
C TRP A 32 14.23 7.04 0.86
N VAL A 33 12.89 7.11 0.87
CA VAL A 33 12.04 6.23 1.69
C VAL A 33 12.27 4.77 1.35
N LEU A 34 12.30 4.43 0.06
CA LEU A 34 12.54 3.09 -0.43
C LEU A 34 13.90 2.56 0.03
N ASP A 35 14.95 3.39 -0.11
CA ASP A 35 16.30 3.02 0.31
C ASP A 35 16.37 2.76 1.83
N GLN A 36 15.77 3.63 2.66
CA GLN A 36 15.70 3.46 4.10
C GLN A 36 14.87 2.21 4.50
N ALA A 37 13.76 1.93 3.82
CA ALA A 37 12.94 0.77 4.07
C ALA A 37 13.69 -0.53 3.75
N CYS A 38 14.38 -0.58 2.59
CA CYS A 38 15.18 -1.73 2.19
C CYS A 38 16.36 -1.96 3.16
N TRP A 39 17.05 -0.90 3.54
CA TRP A 39 18.13 -0.97 4.54
C TRP A 39 17.64 -1.53 5.88
N GLN A 40 16.53 -1.02 6.40
CA GLN A 40 15.98 -1.46 7.67
C GLN A 40 15.48 -2.92 7.62
N ALA A 41 14.81 -3.30 6.54
CA ALA A 41 14.33 -4.67 6.35
C ALA A 41 15.50 -5.66 6.24
N ALA A 42 16.56 -5.29 5.50
CA ALA A 42 17.76 -6.11 5.39
C ALA A 42 18.47 -6.28 6.74
N ARG A 43 18.51 -5.22 7.56
CA ARG A 43 19.04 -5.29 8.92
C ARG A 43 18.23 -6.27 9.77
N TRP A 44 16.90 -6.20 9.75
CA TRP A 44 16.05 -7.15 10.49
C TRP A 44 16.24 -8.59 10.00
N ALA A 45 16.35 -8.77 8.68
CA ALA A 45 16.64 -10.09 8.10
C ALA A 45 17.98 -10.67 8.60
N SER A 46 19.03 -9.83 8.70
CA SER A 46 20.33 -10.24 9.26
C SER A 46 20.28 -10.60 10.74
N GLU A 47 19.30 -10.07 11.49
CA GLU A 47 19.00 -10.42 12.88
C GLU A 47 18.09 -11.67 13.00
N GLY A 48 17.79 -12.35 11.89
CA GLY A 48 16.91 -13.53 11.86
C GLY A 48 15.42 -13.21 11.91
N LYS A 49 15.03 -11.92 11.75
CA LYS A 49 13.63 -11.48 11.75
C LYS A 49 13.16 -11.33 10.31
N SER A 50 12.29 -12.22 9.86
CA SER A 50 11.67 -12.15 8.52
C SER A 50 10.45 -11.24 8.55
N LEU A 51 10.68 -9.92 8.64
CA LEU A 51 9.63 -8.90 8.65
C LEU A 51 9.54 -8.25 7.27
N ARG A 52 8.32 -8.11 6.77
CA ARG A 52 8.04 -7.36 5.55
C ARG A 52 7.86 -5.89 5.90
N VAL A 53 8.42 -5.02 5.06
CA VAL A 53 8.23 -3.57 5.16
C VAL A 53 7.35 -3.10 4.02
N ALA A 54 6.29 -2.37 4.35
CA ALA A 54 5.41 -1.75 3.39
C ALA A 54 5.86 -0.32 3.06
N VAL A 55 5.84 0.02 1.77
CA VAL A 55 6.19 1.35 1.25
C VAL A 55 5.09 1.83 0.32
N ASN A 56 4.52 2.99 0.63
CA ASN A 56 3.55 3.66 -0.23
C ASN A 56 4.22 4.18 -1.51
N LEU A 57 3.63 3.88 -2.65
CA LEU A 57 4.08 4.30 -3.97
C LEU A 57 3.05 5.26 -4.59
N SER A 58 3.43 6.52 -4.74
CA SER A 58 2.53 7.53 -5.28
C SER A 58 2.27 7.36 -6.79
N ALA A 59 1.15 7.92 -7.27
CA ALA A 59 0.82 7.95 -8.68
C ALA A 59 1.91 8.65 -9.52
N VAL A 60 2.58 9.66 -8.97
CA VAL A 60 3.66 10.39 -9.65
C VAL A 60 4.88 9.50 -9.85
N GLN A 61 5.25 8.73 -8.82
CA GLN A 61 6.36 7.78 -8.88
C GLN A 61 6.06 6.63 -9.85
N LEU A 62 4.85 6.06 -9.80
CA LEU A 62 4.44 4.95 -10.67
C LEU A 62 4.51 5.33 -12.16
N ARG A 63 4.35 6.63 -12.50
CA ARG A 63 4.52 7.14 -13.88
C ARG A 63 5.97 7.24 -14.34
N GLN A 64 6.95 7.28 -13.44
CA GLN A 64 8.36 7.36 -13.84
C GLN A 64 8.78 6.10 -14.62
N GLU A 65 9.48 6.27 -15.73
CA GLU A 65 9.95 5.13 -16.54
C GLU A 65 10.93 4.27 -15.76
N SER A 66 11.79 4.89 -14.94
CA SER A 66 12.83 4.23 -14.14
C SER A 66 12.33 3.52 -12.90
N ILE A 67 11.05 3.65 -12.52
CA ILE A 67 10.56 3.20 -11.20
C ILE A 67 10.84 1.71 -10.91
N VAL A 68 10.74 0.85 -11.91
CA VAL A 68 11.01 -0.59 -11.76
C VAL A 68 12.50 -0.81 -11.46
N GLU A 69 13.37 -0.14 -12.22
CA GLU A 69 14.84 -0.23 -12.06
C GLU A 69 15.28 0.37 -10.72
N ASP A 70 14.66 1.49 -10.30
CA ASP A 70 14.94 2.15 -9.02
C ASP A 70 14.60 1.23 -7.84
N ILE A 71 13.45 0.55 -7.89
CA ILE A 71 13.00 -0.38 -6.85
C ILE A 71 13.90 -1.62 -6.81
N LEU A 72 14.15 -2.26 -7.95
CA LEU A 72 15.02 -3.43 -8.03
C LEU A 72 16.45 -3.09 -7.62
N GLY A 73 16.96 -1.93 -8.03
CA GLY A 73 18.27 -1.43 -7.62
C GLY A 73 18.39 -1.17 -6.11
N ALA A 74 17.30 -0.77 -5.44
CA ALA A 74 17.29 -0.63 -3.98
C ALA A 74 17.37 -1.99 -3.28
N LEU A 75 16.63 -2.99 -3.77
CA LEU A 75 16.72 -4.37 -3.26
C LEU A 75 18.15 -4.92 -3.40
N ASP A 76 18.76 -4.73 -4.57
CA ASP A 76 20.14 -5.22 -4.86
C ASP A 76 21.17 -4.54 -3.95
N ARG A 77 21.10 -3.21 -3.78
CA ARG A 77 22.04 -2.45 -2.93
C ARG A 77 22.05 -2.94 -1.47
N HIS A 78 20.89 -3.32 -0.96
CA HIS A 78 20.74 -3.78 0.41
C HIS A 78 20.71 -5.30 0.55
N HIS A 79 20.85 -6.05 -0.55
CA HIS A 79 20.74 -7.51 -0.58
C HIS A 79 19.45 -8.01 0.07
N LEU A 80 18.34 -7.26 -0.12
CA LEU A 80 17.05 -7.58 0.47
C LEU A 80 16.29 -8.56 -0.42
N PRO A 81 15.83 -9.71 0.10
CA PRO A 81 14.90 -10.57 -0.60
C PRO A 81 13.62 -9.80 -0.97
N ALA A 82 13.22 -9.85 -2.25
CA ALA A 82 12.08 -9.08 -2.76
C ALA A 82 10.77 -9.34 -2.00
N ALA A 83 10.58 -10.56 -1.48
CA ALA A 83 9.39 -10.93 -0.68
C ALA A 83 9.28 -10.18 0.67
N LEU A 84 10.35 -9.50 1.11
CA LEU A 84 10.35 -8.66 2.32
C LEU A 84 10.02 -7.19 2.03
N LEU A 85 9.78 -6.83 0.78
CA LEU A 85 9.25 -5.52 0.39
C LEU A 85 7.79 -5.67 -0.06
N GLU A 86 6.94 -4.81 0.47
CA GLU A 86 5.56 -4.62 0.03
C GLU A 86 5.39 -3.21 -0.52
N LEU A 87 4.78 -3.09 -1.69
CA LEU A 87 4.44 -1.80 -2.26
C LEU A 87 2.94 -1.58 -2.15
N GLU A 88 2.57 -0.46 -1.57
CA GLU A 88 1.18 -0.03 -1.40
C GLU A 88 0.84 1.02 -2.46
N VAL A 89 -0.18 0.75 -3.26
CA VAL A 89 -0.66 1.66 -4.30
C VAL A 89 -2.14 1.96 -4.05
N THR A 90 -2.53 3.23 -4.12
CA THR A 90 -3.93 3.61 -4.00
C THR A 90 -4.70 3.36 -5.30
N GLU A 91 -6.03 3.22 -5.22
CA GLU A 91 -6.89 3.07 -6.41
C GLU A 91 -6.63 4.15 -7.48
N THR A 92 -6.42 5.38 -7.07
CA THR A 92 -6.21 6.52 -7.96
C THR A 92 -4.85 6.50 -8.66
N SER A 93 -3.86 5.83 -8.07
CA SER A 93 -2.48 5.80 -8.57
C SER A 93 -2.35 5.21 -9.98
N PHE A 94 -3.24 4.32 -10.38
CA PHE A 94 -3.18 3.65 -11.68
C PHE A 94 -4.23 4.14 -12.69
N MET A 95 -5.15 5.06 -12.30
CA MET A 95 -6.24 5.50 -13.18
C MET A 95 -5.76 6.29 -14.41
N THR A 96 -4.65 7.01 -14.31
CA THR A 96 -4.18 7.92 -15.37
C THR A 96 -3.56 7.18 -16.56
N ASN A 97 -2.82 6.09 -16.34
CA ASN A 97 -2.23 5.25 -17.39
C ASN A 97 -2.18 3.79 -16.94
N MET A 98 -3.34 3.18 -16.95
CA MET A 98 -3.54 1.85 -16.38
C MET A 98 -2.72 0.74 -17.04
N ALA A 99 -2.57 0.77 -18.37
CA ALA A 99 -1.82 -0.26 -19.08
C ALA A 99 -0.34 -0.26 -18.69
N ASP A 100 0.27 0.92 -18.55
CA ASP A 100 1.65 1.07 -18.13
C ASP A 100 1.82 0.71 -16.65
N ALA A 101 0.91 1.15 -15.79
CA ALA A 101 0.92 0.79 -14.36
C ALA A 101 0.86 -0.74 -14.17
N ILE A 102 -0.08 -1.43 -14.82
CA ILE A 102 -0.20 -2.89 -14.76
C ILE A 102 1.09 -3.55 -15.27
N ARG A 103 1.70 -3.05 -16.35
CA ARG A 103 2.96 -3.59 -16.89
C ARG A 103 4.08 -3.51 -15.86
N LYS A 104 4.28 -2.34 -15.24
CA LYS A 104 5.31 -2.11 -14.22
C LYS A 104 5.07 -2.95 -12.96
N LEU A 105 3.83 -2.97 -12.47
CA LEU A 105 3.46 -3.79 -11.31
C LEU A 105 3.66 -5.30 -11.57
N ASN A 106 3.38 -5.78 -12.80
CA ASN A 106 3.68 -7.16 -13.17
C ASN A 106 5.18 -7.47 -13.12
N GLN A 107 6.04 -6.56 -13.59
CA GLN A 107 7.50 -6.73 -13.51
C GLN A 107 7.98 -6.82 -12.05
N LEU A 108 7.45 -5.97 -11.18
CA LEU A 108 7.77 -5.96 -9.74
C LEU A 108 7.27 -7.24 -9.05
N GLN A 109 6.05 -7.69 -9.37
CA GLN A 109 5.50 -8.94 -8.85
C GLN A 109 6.33 -10.16 -9.31
N GLN A 110 6.73 -10.20 -10.59
CA GLN A 110 7.57 -11.28 -11.12
C GLN A 110 8.95 -11.32 -10.45
N ALA A 111 9.46 -10.19 -9.97
CA ALA A 111 10.67 -10.13 -9.14
C ALA A 111 10.43 -10.63 -7.70
N GLY A 112 9.18 -10.91 -7.30
CA GLY A 112 8.82 -11.43 -5.99
C GLY A 112 8.38 -10.37 -4.97
N ILE A 113 8.21 -9.11 -5.39
CA ILE A 113 7.71 -8.04 -4.53
C ILE A 113 6.21 -8.24 -4.29
N VAL A 114 5.77 -8.00 -3.07
CA VAL A 114 4.34 -8.02 -2.71
C VAL A 114 3.72 -6.69 -3.06
N ILE A 115 2.51 -6.70 -3.62
CA ILE A 115 1.79 -5.48 -4.01
C ILE A 115 0.41 -5.51 -3.37
N SER A 116 0.03 -4.42 -2.71
CA SER A 116 -1.26 -4.23 -2.06
C SER A 116 -1.96 -2.99 -2.61
N VAL A 117 -3.28 -3.06 -2.72
CA VAL A 117 -4.09 -1.87 -2.99
C VAL A 117 -4.47 -1.25 -1.66
N ASP A 118 -4.08 0.01 -1.47
CA ASP A 118 -4.34 0.79 -0.27
C ASP A 118 -5.58 1.69 -0.43
N ASP A 119 -6.18 2.13 0.69
CA ASP A 119 -7.37 2.99 0.77
C ASP A 119 -8.54 2.47 -0.09
N PHE A 120 -8.71 1.14 -0.17
CA PHE A 120 -9.71 0.54 -1.05
C PHE A 120 -11.14 0.85 -0.59
N GLY A 121 -11.97 1.28 -1.55
CA GLY A 121 -13.37 1.67 -1.34
C GLY A 121 -13.59 3.18 -1.32
N THR A 122 -12.53 4.00 -1.34
CA THR A 122 -12.64 5.47 -1.34
C THR A 122 -12.75 6.05 -2.75
N GLY A 123 -12.47 5.25 -3.78
CA GLY A 123 -12.39 5.67 -5.18
C GLY A 123 -13.41 4.98 -6.09
N TYR A 124 -13.23 5.17 -7.40
CA TYR A 124 -14.04 4.56 -8.45
C TYR A 124 -13.36 3.29 -8.97
N SER A 125 -13.33 2.22 -8.18
CA SER A 125 -12.75 0.96 -8.62
C SER A 125 -13.57 0.30 -9.71
N SER A 126 -12.97 0.13 -10.89
CA SER A 126 -13.50 -0.78 -11.88
C SER A 126 -13.05 -2.21 -11.57
N LEU A 127 -13.99 -3.08 -11.20
CA LEU A 127 -13.74 -4.50 -10.94
C LEU A 127 -12.99 -5.19 -12.10
N THR A 128 -13.24 -4.73 -13.35
CA THR A 128 -12.58 -5.25 -14.55
C THR A 128 -11.06 -5.05 -14.48
N TYR A 129 -10.62 -3.97 -13.88
CA TYR A 129 -9.20 -3.67 -13.76
C TYR A 129 -8.56 -4.33 -12.55
N LEU A 130 -9.24 -4.34 -11.42
CA LEU A 130 -8.75 -5.04 -10.22
C LEU A 130 -8.43 -6.52 -10.54
N LYS A 131 -9.27 -7.18 -11.33
CA LYS A 131 -9.04 -8.56 -11.79
C LYS A 131 -7.76 -8.73 -12.62
N LYS A 132 -7.28 -7.67 -13.28
CA LYS A 132 -6.06 -7.70 -14.13
C LYS A 132 -4.81 -7.25 -13.37
N MET A 133 -4.97 -6.69 -12.19
CA MET A 133 -3.85 -6.19 -11.42
C MET A 133 -3.09 -7.32 -10.73
N PRO A 134 -1.76 -7.28 -10.73
CA PRO A 134 -0.93 -8.27 -10.07
C PRO A 134 -0.81 -7.96 -8.57
N VAL A 135 -1.94 -7.92 -7.87
CA VAL A 135 -1.99 -7.57 -6.44
C VAL A 135 -2.22 -8.80 -5.57
N HIS A 136 -1.77 -8.74 -4.33
CA HIS A 136 -1.84 -9.83 -3.36
C HIS A 136 -2.90 -9.56 -2.29
N SER A 137 -3.15 -8.28 -2.01
CA SER A 137 -4.06 -7.87 -0.95
C SER A 137 -4.80 -6.57 -1.26
N LEU A 138 -5.95 -6.44 -0.62
CA LEU A 138 -6.75 -5.21 -0.54
C LEU A 138 -6.72 -4.73 0.90
N LYS A 139 -6.45 -3.44 1.13
CA LYS A 139 -6.47 -2.81 2.45
C LYS A 139 -7.73 -1.95 2.52
N ILE A 140 -8.62 -2.28 3.47
CA ILE A 140 -9.84 -1.52 3.71
C ILE A 140 -9.46 -0.23 4.44
N ASP A 141 -9.81 0.91 3.85
CA ASP A 141 -9.54 2.21 4.46
C ASP A 141 -10.15 2.32 5.86
N LYS A 142 -9.39 2.91 6.77
CA LYS A 142 -9.76 3.13 8.18
C LYS A 142 -11.09 3.85 8.37
N GLN A 143 -11.55 4.65 7.41
CA GLN A 143 -12.84 5.34 7.50
C GLN A 143 -14.01 4.37 7.61
N PHE A 144 -13.94 3.19 6.93
CA PHE A 144 -14.98 2.17 6.97
C PHE A 144 -14.85 1.25 8.20
N ILE A 145 -13.71 1.30 8.89
CA ILE A 145 -13.42 0.49 10.08
C ILE A 145 -13.73 1.27 11.36
N ARG A 146 -13.47 2.59 11.37
CA ARG A 146 -13.68 3.43 12.56
C ARG A 146 -15.11 3.32 13.10
N ASP A 147 -16.10 3.42 12.23
CA ASP A 147 -17.52 3.38 12.60
C ASP A 147 -18.17 2.01 12.31
N LEU A 148 -17.34 0.96 12.12
CA LEU A 148 -17.78 -0.43 11.94
C LEU A 148 -18.65 -0.84 13.14
N LEU A 149 -19.78 -1.51 12.88
CA LEU A 149 -20.81 -1.91 13.86
C LEU A 149 -21.72 -0.78 14.38
N VAL A 150 -21.40 0.48 14.13
CA VAL A 150 -22.21 1.64 14.51
C VAL A 150 -22.93 2.20 13.29
N ASN A 151 -22.21 2.34 12.18
CA ASN A 151 -22.72 2.81 10.91
C ASN A 151 -23.00 1.59 10.00
N GLU A 152 -24.27 1.40 9.62
CA GLU A 152 -24.65 0.29 8.74
C GLU A 152 -24.07 0.40 7.33
N GLU A 153 -23.85 1.62 6.81
CA GLU A 153 -23.30 1.85 5.47
C GLU A 153 -21.83 1.45 5.43
N ASP A 154 -21.01 1.90 6.39
CA ASP A 154 -19.61 1.54 6.52
C ASP A 154 -19.44 0.02 6.71
N THR A 155 -20.30 -0.57 7.56
CA THR A 155 -20.33 -2.04 7.76
C THR A 155 -20.65 -2.78 6.47
N ARG A 156 -21.57 -2.29 5.64
CA ARG A 156 -21.89 -2.89 4.33
C ARG A 156 -20.72 -2.76 3.37
N ILE A 157 -20.09 -1.59 3.31
CA ILE A 157 -18.92 -1.37 2.42
C ILE A 157 -17.78 -2.31 2.80
N ALA A 158 -17.41 -2.38 4.09
CA ALA A 158 -16.39 -3.30 4.57
C ALA A 158 -16.71 -4.76 4.19
N ASN A 159 -17.94 -5.20 4.35
CA ASN A 159 -18.39 -6.55 3.97
C ASN A 159 -18.25 -6.80 2.46
N ILE A 160 -18.64 -5.83 1.62
CA ILE A 160 -18.51 -5.94 0.15
C ILE A 160 -17.03 -6.09 -0.23
N ILE A 161 -16.13 -5.34 0.40
CA ILE A 161 -14.68 -5.41 0.12
C ILE A 161 -14.13 -6.79 0.54
N ILE A 162 -14.54 -7.31 1.69
CA ILE A 162 -14.13 -8.66 2.15
C ILE A 162 -14.62 -9.73 1.17
N ASP A 163 -15.89 -9.69 0.77
CA ASP A 163 -16.46 -10.66 -0.17
C ASP A 163 -15.81 -10.56 -1.56
N LEU A 164 -15.46 -9.35 -1.99
CA LEU A 164 -14.72 -9.09 -3.23
C LEU A 164 -13.31 -9.70 -3.18
N GLY A 165 -12.54 -9.40 -2.14
CA GLY A 165 -11.19 -9.94 -1.95
C GLY A 165 -11.21 -11.47 -1.99
N ARG A 166 -12.15 -12.09 -1.28
CA ARG A 166 -12.35 -13.54 -1.29
C ARG A 166 -12.67 -14.06 -2.70
N SER A 167 -13.56 -13.38 -3.44
CA SER A 167 -13.95 -13.78 -4.79
C SER A 167 -12.81 -13.70 -5.80
N LEU A 168 -11.84 -12.83 -5.55
CA LEU A 168 -10.65 -12.64 -6.38
C LEU A 168 -9.42 -13.39 -5.84
N ASN A 169 -9.56 -14.15 -4.75
CA ASN A 169 -8.47 -14.85 -4.07
C ASN A 169 -7.35 -13.91 -3.61
N LEU A 170 -7.74 -12.72 -3.13
CA LEU A 170 -6.86 -11.71 -2.54
C LEU A 170 -7.00 -11.73 -1.02
N LYS A 171 -5.93 -11.44 -0.32
CA LYS A 171 -6.00 -11.17 1.12
C LYS A 171 -6.72 -9.85 1.37
N VAL A 172 -7.45 -9.77 2.47
CA VAL A 172 -8.09 -8.53 2.89
C VAL A 172 -7.54 -8.11 4.24
N ILE A 173 -7.05 -6.90 4.31
CA ILE A 173 -6.45 -6.30 5.50
C ILE A 173 -7.32 -5.11 5.92
N ALA A 174 -7.75 -5.06 7.17
CA ALA A 174 -8.49 -3.93 7.71
C ALA A 174 -7.52 -2.97 8.42
N GLU A 175 -7.59 -1.70 8.09
CA GLU A 175 -6.80 -0.66 8.74
C GLU A 175 -7.59 0.08 9.83
N GLY A 176 -6.90 0.47 10.91
CA GLY A 176 -7.51 1.26 11.97
C GLY A 176 -8.45 0.46 12.87
N VAL A 177 -8.21 -0.83 13.06
CA VAL A 177 -8.90 -1.66 14.05
C VAL A 177 -8.48 -1.19 15.43
N GLU A 178 -9.45 -0.69 16.22
CA GLU A 178 -9.19 -0.10 17.54
C GLU A 178 -9.82 -0.89 18.68
N THR A 179 -10.81 -1.73 18.39
CA THR A 179 -11.56 -2.45 19.43
C THR A 179 -11.58 -3.96 19.17
N ALA A 180 -11.68 -4.74 20.26
CA ALA A 180 -11.80 -6.19 20.19
C ALA A 180 -13.07 -6.65 19.47
N GLU A 181 -14.14 -5.86 19.54
CA GLU A 181 -15.41 -6.11 18.86
C GLU A 181 -15.25 -5.98 17.34
N GLN A 182 -14.51 -4.96 16.87
CA GLN A 182 -14.18 -4.78 15.45
C GLN A 182 -13.33 -5.97 14.95
N GLU A 183 -12.28 -6.31 15.67
CA GLU A 183 -11.40 -7.45 15.35
C GLU A 183 -12.20 -8.76 15.25
N ALA A 184 -13.03 -9.05 16.26
CA ALA A 184 -13.85 -10.25 16.30
C ALA A 184 -14.87 -10.29 15.14
N TYR A 185 -15.43 -9.15 14.76
CA TYR A 185 -16.35 -9.05 13.62
C TYR A 185 -15.61 -9.33 12.29
N LEU A 186 -14.52 -8.64 12.05
CA LEU A 186 -13.71 -8.77 10.83
C LEU A 186 -13.19 -10.20 10.65
N THR A 187 -12.71 -10.81 11.72
CA THR A 187 -12.26 -12.22 11.72
C THR A 187 -13.39 -13.17 11.35
N ARG A 188 -14.61 -13.00 11.95
CA ARG A 188 -15.77 -13.82 11.59
C ARG A 188 -16.21 -13.64 10.15
N ARG A 189 -16.02 -12.44 9.59
CA ARG A 189 -16.33 -12.15 8.19
C ARG A 189 -15.26 -12.67 7.23
N GLY A 190 -14.10 -13.12 7.76
CA GLY A 190 -12.99 -13.69 7.02
C GLY A 190 -12.06 -12.63 6.44
N CYS A 191 -11.90 -11.51 7.15
CA CYS A 191 -10.76 -10.64 6.98
C CYS A 191 -9.51 -11.40 7.43
N ASP A 192 -8.44 -11.34 6.64
CA ASP A 192 -7.22 -12.13 6.88
C ASP A 192 -6.38 -11.53 8.01
N ILE A 193 -6.38 -10.21 8.12
CA ILE A 193 -5.59 -9.44 9.08
C ILE A 193 -6.45 -8.23 9.53
N GLY A 194 -6.39 -7.90 10.80
CA GLY A 194 -7.06 -6.77 11.38
C GLY A 194 -6.15 -5.98 12.33
#